data_d440df200429e3eef6d814d983216100
#
_entry.id   d440df200429e3eef6d814d983216100
#
_cell.length_a   1.000
_cell.length_b   1.000
_cell.length_c   1.000
_cell.angle_alpha   90.00
_cell.angle_beta   90.00
_cell.angle_gamma   90.00
#
_symmetry.space_group_name_H-M   'P 1'
#
loop_
_entity.id
_entity.type
_entity.pdbx_description
1 polymer ?
#
loop_
_entity_poly.entity_id
_entity_poly.type
_entity_poly.pdbx_seq_one_letter_code
_entity_poly.pdbx_strand_id
1 'polypeptide(L)'
;GKEAYKPGLETTQKLDEYFGHPHQQFKTIHIAGTNGKGSCSHTIAAVLQSAGYRVGLFTSPHLVDFRERIRINGEMVPEEYVVDFVEKHRPFFEPLQPSFFELTTAMAFRYFADRKVDVAVIEVGMGGRLDCTNIIRPDLCVITNIGLDHTQYLGGTLEKIAEEKAGIIKEGVPVVIGRARGAVKKVFSAKAEEMNAPITYTKQTAASNDVAIYSYPELQKERNNFYEMTRQGLEMFKMLQDKHRKNEKSLEKLLSTFNLDNALRAMDRILDKRKSAIKLSNNHFQDGIFLELTGLYQVENGFTILTALDELVKMGYHISPKNYFEGFSNVCELTGLMGRWQKVYSYPDIICDTGHNVDGIKYICKQLEAIRANDGKKIHIVFGMVNDKDISGVLKILPKDATYYFTKASVKRALPENELQELAQKAGLKGNAYPTVVEAVQAAKKDCPPKDFIFVGGSSFIVADLLANRDTLNLH
;
A
#
# COMPACT_ATOMS: atom_id res chain seq x y z
N GLY A 1 -21.25 3.42 9.55
CA GLY A 1 -21.80 3.58 10.84
C GLY A 1 -21.76 2.31 11.68
N LYS A 2 -22.39 2.33 12.83
CA LYS A 2 -22.45 1.17 13.76
C LYS A 2 -23.06 -0.10 13.14
N GLU A 3 -23.87 0.04 12.11
CA GLU A 3 -24.48 -1.07 11.37
C GLU A 3 -23.58 -1.72 10.31
N ALA A 4 -22.44 -1.11 10.01
CA ALA A 4 -21.52 -1.62 8.98
C ALA A 4 -20.56 -2.70 9.48
N TYR A 5 -20.40 -2.85 10.79
CA TYR A 5 -19.57 -3.86 11.42
C TYR A 5 -20.44 -4.81 12.26
N LYS A 6 -20.52 -6.05 11.82
CA LYS A 6 -21.16 -7.15 12.58
C LYS A 6 -20.05 -8.04 13.09
N PRO A 7 -19.85 -8.15 14.41
CA PRO A 7 -18.88 -9.11 14.95
C PRO A 7 -19.38 -10.53 14.72
N GLY A 8 -18.50 -11.40 14.23
CA GLY A 8 -18.80 -12.81 13.95
C GLY A 8 -18.65 -13.17 12.47
N LEU A 9 -18.52 -14.45 12.19
CA LEU A 9 -18.32 -14.98 10.83
C LEU A 9 -19.53 -15.79 10.32
N GLU A 10 -20.63 -15.82 11.06
CA GLU A 10 -21.78 -16.68 10.75
C GLU A 10 -22.40 -16.34 9.38
N THR A 11 -22.63 -15.06 9.09
CA THR A 11 -23.18 -14.64 7.79
C THR A 11 -22.18 -14.88 6.67
N THR A 12 -20.88 -14.61 6.92
CA THR A 12 -19.81 -14.89 5.96
C THR A 12 -19.74 -16.39 5.64
N GLN A 13 -19.84 -17.27 6.65
CA GLN A 13 -19.84 -18.73 6.48
C GLN A 13 -21.04 -19.21 5.67
N LYS A 14 -22.25 -18.67 5.93
CA LYS A 14 -23.45 -19.01 5.15
C LYS A 14 -23.33 -18.59 3.69
N LEU A 15 -22.76 -17.40 3.41
CA LEU A 15 -22.48 -16.96 2.05
C LEU A 15 -21.45 -17.86 1.37
N ASP A 16 -20.38 -18.23 2.08
CA ASP A 16 -19.33 -19.10 1.56
C ASP A 16 -19.85 -20.49 1.22
N GLU A 17 -20.66 -21.07 2.09
CA GLU A 17 -21.33 -22.36 1.87
C GLU A 17 -22.26 -22.29 0.65
N TYR A 18 -23.10 -21.27 0.55
CA TYR A 18 -24.00 -21.07 -0.58
C TYR A 18 -23.26 -21.01 -1.92
N PHE A 19 -22.08 -20.35 -1.96
CA PHE A 19 -21.25 -20.28 -3.15
C PHE A 19 -20.34 -21.50 -3.37
N GLY A 20 -20.40 -22.52 -2.50
CA GLY A 20 -19.63 -23.76 -2.61
C GLY A 20 -18.15 -23.58 -2.27
N HIS A 21 -17.83 -22.78 -1.25
CA HIS A 21 -16.48 -22.55 -0.74
C HIS A 21 -15.49 -22.07 -1.82
N PRO A 22 -15.78 -20.99 -2.54
CA PRO A 22 -14.99 -20.56 -3.70
C PRO A 22 -13.53 -20.27 -3.35
N HIS A 23 -13.24 -19.80 -2.11
CA HIS A 23 -11.90 -19.52 -1.63
C HIS A 23 -10.97 -20.74 -1.59
N GLN A 24 -11.50 -21.97 -1.66
CA GLN A 24 -10.72 -23.22 -1.70
C GLN A 24 -10.21 -23.57 -3.12
N GLN A 25 -10.63 -22.83 -4.17
CA GLN A 25 -10.30 -23.13 -5.55
C GLN A 25 -9.02 -22.43 -6.04
N PHE A 26 -8.39 -21.59 -5.22
CA PHE A 26 -7.18 -20.85 -5.55
C PHE A 26 -6.32 -20.67 -4.29
N LYS A 27 -5.02 -20.42 -4.50
CA LYS A 27 -4.10 -20.09 -3.41
C LYS A 27 -4.38 -18.69 -2.89
N THR A 28 -4.07 -18.43 -1.62
CA THR A 28 -4.28 -17.12 -1.02
C THR A 28 -3.08 -16.65 -0.23
N ILE A 29 -2.87 -15.33 -0.20
CA ILE A 29 -1.92 -14.62 0.67
C ILE A 29 -2.74 -13.62 1.48
N HIS A 30 -2.68 -13.69 2.80
CA HIS A 30 -3.54 -12.92 3.69
C HIS A 30 -2.75 -11.79 4.36
N ILE A 31 -3.18 -10.54 4.17
CA ILE A 31 -2.45 -9.34 4.61
C ILE A 31 -3.25 -8.58 5.66
N ALA A 32 -2.74 -8.52 6.90
CA ALA A 32 -3.27 -7.69 7.98
C ALA A 32 -2.27 -6.60 8.39
N GLY A 33 -2.70 -5.68 9.24
CA GLY A 33 -1.89 -4.60 9.78
C GLY A 33 -2.70 -3.34 10.04
N THR A 34 -2.14 -2.36 10.72
CA THR A 34 -2.77 -1.05 10.87
C THR A 34 -2.55 -0.23 9.61
N ASN A 35 -1.32 0.04 9.25
CA ASN A 35 -0.93 0.78 8.06
C ASN A 35 -0.16 -0.15 7.09
N GLY A 36 -0.11 0.22 5.81
CA GLY A 36 0.70 -0.48 4.81
C GLY A 36 0.03 -1.70 4.15
N LYS A 37 -1.11 -2.19 4.62
CA LYS A 37 -1.82 -3.34 4.03
C LYS A 37 -2.00 -3.22 2.53
N GLY A 38 -2.63 -2.13 2.07
CA GLY A 38 -2.89 -1.90 0.65
C GLY A 38 -1.61 -1.82 -0.19
N SER A 39 -0.58 -1.09 0.28
CA SER A 39 0.72 -1.02 -0.41
C SER A 39 1.37 -2.41 -0.52
N CYS A 40 1.39 -3.18 0.57
CA CYS A 40 1.93 -4.55 0.56
C CYS A 40 1.12 -5.46 -0.37
N SER A 41 -0.22 -5.43 -0.30
CA SER A 41 -1.09 -6.25 -1.14
C SER A 41 -0.88 -5.96 -2.63
N HIS A 42 -0.87 -4.68 -3.01
CA HIS A 42 -0.67 -4.28 -4.41
C HIS A 42 0.74 -4.62 -4.92
N THR A 43 1.78 -4.39 -4.11
CA THR A 43 3.16 -4.67 -4.56
C THR A 43 3.42 -6.18 -4.67
N ILE A 44 2.93 -7.00 -3.72
CA ILE A 44 3.01 -8.46 -3.83
C ILE A 44 2.25 -8.94 -5.07
N ALA A 45 1.03 -8.42 -5.31
CA ALA A 45 0.26 -8.74 -6.51
C ALA A 45 1.00 -8.35 -7.79
N ALA A 46 1.63 -7.16 -7.84
CA ALA A 46 2.40 -6.71 -9.00
C ALA A 46 3.58 -7.64 -9.31
N VAL A 47 4.32 -8.08 -8.29
CA VAL A 47 5.45 -9.02 -8.47
C VAL A 47 4.94 -10.38 -8.97
N LEU A 48 3.84 -10.90 -8.41
CA LEU A 48 3.25 -12.17 -8.85
C LEU A 48 2.71 -12.08 -10.28
N GLN A 49 2.07 -10.96 -10.66
CA GLN A 49 1.65 -10.71 -12.05
C GLN A 49 2.84 -10.70 -13.00
N SER A 50 3.93 -10.00 -12.63
CA SER A 50 5.18 -9.98 -13.43
C SER A 50 5.81 -11.36 -13.55
N ALA A 51 5.57 -12.27 -12.60
CA ALA A 51 6.01 -13.66 -12.64
C ALA A 51 5.08 -14.57 -13.49
N GLY A 52 4.02 -14.01 -14.08
CA GLY A 52 3.11 -14.73 -14.97
C GLY A 52 1.92 -15.40 -14.29
N TYR A 53 1.73 -15.22 -12.98
CA TYR A 53 0.54 -15.71 -12.28
C TYR A 53 -0.70 -14.89 -12.67
N ARG A 54 -1.84 -15.55 -12.73
CA ARG A 54 -3.15 -14.90 -12.77
C ARG A 54 -3.55 -14.55 -11.33
N VAL A 55 -3.41 -13.27 -10.99
CA VAL A 55 -3.50 -12.79 -9.60
C VAL A 55 -4.83 -12.10 -9.34
N GLY A 56 -5.59 -12.63 -8.38
CA GLY A 56 -6.68 -11.91 -7.73
C GLY A 56 -6.14 -10.94 -6.69
N LEU A 57 -6.75 -9.77 -6.58
CA LEU A 57 -6.42 -8.77 -5.57
C LEU A 57 -7.69 -8.24 -4.93
N PHE A 58 -7.83 -8.44 -3.62
CA PHE A 58 -8.94 -7.91 -2.82
C PHE A 58 -8.41 -6.88 -1.84
N THR A 59 -8.87 -5.63 -1.95
CA THR A 59 -8.40 -4.50 -1.13
C THR A 59 -9.53 -3.61 -0.67
N SER A 60 -9.29 -2.81 0.37
CA SER A 60 -10.26 -1.84 0.91
C SER A 60 -9.59 -0.67 1.63
N PRO A 61 -10.24 0.49 1.68
CA PRO A 61 -11.43 0.89 0.92
C PRO A 61 -11.10 1.20 -0.55
N HIS A 62 -12.10 1.36 -1.40
CA HIS A 62 -11.94 2.00 -2.71
C HIS A 62 -11.87 3.53 -2.56
N LEU A 63 -11.36 4.21 -3.57
CA LEU A 63 -11.31 5.67 -3.63
C LEU A 63 -12.40 6.24 -4.52
N VAL A 64 -12.47 5.85 -5.77
CA VAL A 64 -13.41 6.42 -6.77
C VAL A 64 -14.49 5.42 -7.15
N ASP A 65 -14.11 4.18 -7.47
CA ASP A 65 -15.00 3.15 -7.98
C ASP A 65 -15.01 1.92 -7.05
N PHE A 66 -16.20 1.43 -6.71
CA PHE A 66 -16.38 0.20 -5.92
C PHE A 66 -15.55 -0.97 -6.45
N ARG A 67 -15.44 -1.11 -7.77
CA ARG A 67 -14.75 -2.21 -8.45
C ARG A 67 -13.25 -2.23 -8.22
N GLU A 68 -12.65 -1.14 -7.70
CA GLU A 68 -11.25 -1.11 -7.26
C GLU A 68 -10.95 -2.17 -6.21
N ARG A 69 -11.96 -2.60 -5.44
CA ARG A 69 -11.82 -3.60 -4.37
C ARG A 69 -11.53 -5.00 -4.88
N ILE A 70 -11.88 -5.29 -6.13
CA ILE A 70 -11.82 -6.63 -6.72
C ILE A 70 -11.14 -6.53 -8.08
N ARG A 71 -9.92 -7.00 -8.18
CA ARG A 71 -9.14 -6.95 -9.43
C ARG A 71 -8.55 -8.31 -9.77
N ILE A 72 -8.36 -8.56 -11.06
CA ILE A 72 -7.56 -9.67 -11.58
C ILE A 72 -6.54 -9.09 -12.56
N ASN A 73 -5.24 -9.31 -12.29
CA ASN A 73 -4.14 -8.76 -13.08
C ASN A 73 -4.28 -7.24 -13.35
N GLY A 74 -4.68 -6.48 -12.34
CA GLY A 74 -4.89 -5.04 -12.41
C GLY A 74 -6.25 -4.60 -12.93
N GLU A 75 -6.95 -5.44 -13.68
CA GLU A 75 -8.28 -5.15 -14.22
C GLU A 75 -9.36 -5.25 -13.15
N MET A 76 -10.18 -4.22 -13.01
CA MET A 76 -11.32 -4.20 -12.09
C MET A 76 -12.37 -5.24 -12.51
N VAL A 77 -13.09 -5.78 -11.54
CA VAL A 77 -14.26 -6.63 -11.80
C VAL A 77 -15.23 -5.89 -12.74
N PRO A 78 -15.74 -6.54 -13.83
CA PRO A 78 -16.68 -5.90 -14.74
C PRO A 78 -17.96 -5.45 -14.04
N GLU A 79 -18.52 -4.34 -14.46
CA GLU A 79 -19.77 -3.79 -13.91
C GLU A 79 -20.93 -4.79 -14.05
N GLU A 80 -21.02 -5.44 -15.20
CA GLU A 80 -22.01 -6.47 -15.48
C GLU A 80 -21.92 -7.63 -14.49
N TYR A 81 -20.70 -8.06 -14.12
CA TYR A 81 -20.52 -9.12 -13.13
C TYR A 81 -21.06 -8.71 -11.77
N VAL A 82 -20.84 -7.45 -11.35
CA VAL A 82 -21.35 -6.92 -10.09
C VAL A 82 -22.88 -6.90 -10.07
N VAL A 83 -23.49 -6.42 -11.15
CA VAL A 83 -24.96 -6.36 -11.31
C VAL A 83 -25.55 -7.76 -11.31
N ASP A 84 -25.04 -8.67 -12.14
CA ASP A 84 -25.50 -10.04 -12.25
C ASP A 84 -25.38 -10.81 -10.93
N PHE A 85 -24.27 -10.63 -10.23
CA PHE A 85 -24.06 -11.25 -8.92
C PHE A 85 -25.13 -10.81 -7.92
N VAL A 86 -25.39 -9.51 -7.83
CA VAL A 86 -26.37 -8.97 -6.89
C VAL A 86 -27.78 -9.41 -7.27
N GLU A 87 -28.18 -9.28 -8.53
CA GLU A 87 -29.53 -9.62 -8.96
C GLU A 87 -29.82 -11.12 -8.82
N LYS A 88 -28.92 -11.96 -9.28
CA LYS A 88 -29.07 -13.42 -9.23
C LYS A 88 -29.14 -13.98 -7.82
N HIS A 89 -28.34 -13.45 -6.91
CA HIS A 89 -28.19 -14.01 -5.58
C HIS A 89 -28.94 -13.25 -4.48
N ARG A 90 -29.58 -12.14 -4.82
CA ARG A 90 -30.40 -11.32 -3.90
C ARG A 90 -31.43 -12.15 -3.11
N PRO A 91 -32.21 -13.09 -3.72
CA PRO A 91 -33.17 -13.89 -2.95
C PRO A 91 -32.57 -14.71 -1.82
N PHE A 92 -31.28 -15.09 -1.95
CA PHE A 92 -30.57 -15.82 -0.92
C PHE A 92 -30.02 -14.88 0.17
N PHE A 93 -29.31 -13.81 -0.23
CA PHE A 93 -28.59 -13.00 0.77
C PHE A 93 -29.47 -11.93 1.43
N GLU A 94 -30.54 -11.46 0.79
CA GLU A 94 -31.39 -10.40 1.36
C GLU A 94 -31.99 -10.77 2.72
N PRO A 95 -32.51 -11.99 2.95
CA PRO A 95 -32.95 -12.40 4.29
C PRO A 95 -31.84 -12.49 5.34
N LEU A 96 -30.60 -12.71 4.93
CA LEU A 96 -29.43 -12.76 5.82
C LEU A 96 -28.96 -11.36 6.25
N GLN A 97 -29.38 -10.33 5.51
CA GLN A 97 -28.97 -8.95 5.73
C GLN A 97 -27.45 -8.80 5.94
N PRO A 98 -26.61 -9.27 4.98
CA PRO A 98 -25.16 -9.16 5.11
C PRO A 98 -24.74 -7.70 5.19
N SER A 99 -23.65 -7.44 5.88
CA SER A 99 -22.97 -6.15 5.79
C SER A 99 -22.43 -5.95 4.37
N PHE A 100 -22.18 -4.71 3.99
CA PHE A 100 -21.54 -4.39 2.71
C PHE A 100 -20.22 -5.15 2.50
N PHE A 101 -19.41 -5.28 3.57
CA PHE A 101 -18.12 -5.95 3.48
C PHE A 101 -18.24 -7.47 3.36
N GLU A 102 -19.19 -8.10 4.06
CA GLU A 102 -19.49 -9.53 3.92
C GLU A 102 -19.88 -9.89 2.49
N LEU A 103 -20.81 -9.13 1.90
CA LEU A 103 -21.25 -9.36 0.52
C LEU A 103 -20.14 -9.12 -0.50
N THR A 104 -19.33 -8.07 -0.30
CA THR A 104 -18.20 -7.74 -1.18
C THR A 104 -17.12 -8.83 -1.12
N THR A 105 -16.83 -9.38 0.06
CA THR A 105 -15.89 -10.49 0.23
C THR A 105 -16.36 -11.75 -0.48
N ALA A 106 -17.64 -12.11 -0.32
CA ALA A 106 -18.23 -13.26 -1.01
C ALA A 106 -18.20 -13.10 -2.54
N MET A 107 -18.51 -11.90 -3.05
CA MET A 107 -18.41 -11.56 -4.48
C MET A 107 -16.98 -11.71 -4.99
N ALA A 108 -15.99 -11.21 -4.25
CA ALA A 108 -14.58 -11.30 -4.63
C ALA A 108 -14.12 -12.77 -4.75
N PHE A 109 -14.40 -13.59 -3.75
CA PHE A 109 -13.98 -14.99 -3.75
C PHE A 109 -14.69 -15.77 -4.87
N ARG A 110 -15.97 -15.52 -5.09
CA ARG A 110 -16.71 -16.14 -6.21
C ARG A 110 -16.14 -15.72 -7.57
N TYR A 111 -15.85 -14.42 -7.76
CA TYR A 111 -15.26 -13.90 -9.00
C TYR A 111 -13.87 -14.51 -9.26
N PHE A 112 -13.02 -14.62 -8.24
CA PHE A 112 -11.71 -15.22 -8.39
C PHE A 112 -11.79 -16.70 -8.78
N ALA A 113 -12.72 -17.45 -8.17
CA ALA A 113 -12.97 -18.84 -8.54
C ALA A 113 -13.50 -18.98 -9.96
N ASP A 114 -14.51 -18.18 -10.34
CA ASP A 114 -15.09 -18.19 -11.71
C ASP A 114 -14.04 -17.87 -12.78
N ARG A 115 -13.08 -16.99 -12.45
CA ARG A 115 -12.00 -16.58 -13.35
C ARG A 115 -10.74 -17.43 -13.22
N LYS A 116 -10.75 -18.45 -12.37
CA LYS A 116 -9.65 -19.41 -12.17
C LYS A 116 -8.31 -18.71 -11.93
N VAL A 117 -8.25 -17.82 -10.92
CA VAL A 117 -6.98 -17.20 -10.53
C VAL A 117 -6.05 -18.27 -9.93
N ASP A 118 -4.74 -18.12 -10.14
CA ASP A 118 -3.75 -19.01 -9.55
C ASP A 118 -3.58 -18.72 -8.05
N VAL A 119 -3.55 -17.43 -7.71
CA VAL A 119 -3.36 -16.92 -6.36
C VAL A 119 -4.10 -15.61 -6.18
N ALA A 120 -4.69 -15.41 -5.00
CA ALA A 120 -5.29 -14.13 -4.62
C ALA A 120 -4.57 -13.53 -3.42
N VAL A 121 -4.25 -12.24 -3.51
CA VAL A 121 -3.76 -11.43 -2.39
C VAL A 121 -4.98 -10.78 -1.74
N ILE A 122 -5.21 -11.11 -0.48
CA ILE A 122 -6.42 -10.74 0.26
C ILE A 122 -6.04 -9.80 1.40
N GLU A 123 -6.47 -8.55 1.32
CA GLU A 123 -6.33 -7.56 2.37
C GLU A 123 -7.45 -7.71 3.40
N VAL A 124 -7.10 -7.78 4.68
CA VAL A 124 -8.03 -7.71 5.81
C VAL A 124 -8.72 -6.35 5.85
N GLY A 125 -10.02 -6.33 6.00
CA GLY A 125 -10.77 -5.07 6.12
C GLY A 125 -10.51 -4.35 7.44
N MET A 126 -10.73 -5.05 8.56
CA MET A 126 -10.52 -4.52 9.90
C MET A 126 -10.18 -5.64 10.89
N GLY A 127 -9.20 -5.37 11.78
CA GLY A 127 -8.76 -6.36 12.77
C GLY A 127 -8.04 -7.54 12.11
N GLY A 128 -8.66 -8.68 12.15
CA GLY A 128 -8.17 -9.93 11.55
C GLY A 128 -9.01 -11.12 12.00
N ARG A 129 -9.06 -11.42 13.29
CA ARG A 129 -9.71 -12.62 13.87
C ARG A 129 -11.17 -12.80 13.42
N LEU A 130 -11.96 -11.74 13.44
CA LEU A 130 -13.37 -11.73 13.05
C LEU A 130 -13.64 -11.01 11.72
N ASP A 131 -12.59 -10.79 10.93
CA ASP A 131 -12.74 -10.20 9.60
C ASP A 131 -13.34 -11.23 8.63
N CYS A 132 -14.23 -10.77 7.74
CA CYS A 132 -14.91 -11.62 6.76
C CYS A 132 -13.93 -12.39 5.87
N THR A 133 -12.73 -11.86 5.66
CA THR A 133 -11.69 -12.55 4.88
C THR A 133 -11.06 -13.73 5.61
N ASN A 134 -11.23 -13.83 6.93
CA ASN A 134 -10.52 -14.82 7.77
C ASN A 134 -11.09 -16.25 7.72
N ILE A 135 -11.95 -16.54 6.77
CA ILE A 135 -12.39 -17.90 6.44
C ILE A 135 -11.38 -18.67 5.59
N ILE A 136 -10.40 -17.99 5.01
CA ILE A 136 -9.37 -18.60 4.16
C ILE A 136 -8.30 -19.33 4.99
N ARG A 137 -7.65 -20.33 4.35
CA ARG A 137 -6.39 -20.91 4.80
C ARG A 137 -5.30 -20.51 3.79
N PRO A 138 -4.55 -19.45 4.05
CA PRO A 138 -3.59 -18.93 3.09
C PRO A 138 -2.30 -19.77 3.04
N ASP A 139 -1.53 -19.62 1.95
CA ASP A 139 -0.17 -20.13 1.88
C ASP A 139 0.76 -19.31 2.79
N LEU A 140 0.53 -17.99 2.89
CA LEU A 140 1.33 -17.05 3.68
C LEU A 140 0.42 -16.02 4.35
N CYS A 141 0.68 -15.74 5.64
CA CYS A 141 0.14 -14.58 6.35
C CYS A 141 1.19 -13.48 6.44
N VAL A 142 0.77 -12.23 6.28
CA VAL A 142 1.63 -11.05 6.47
C VAL A 142 0.94 -10.07 7.40
N ILE A 143 1.63 -9.60 8.43
CA ILE A 143 1.15 -8.54 9.33
C ILE A 143 2.12 -7.39 9.26
N THR A 144 1.72 -6.26 8.68
CA THR A 144 2.63 -5.16 8.31
C THR A 144 3.15 -4.40 9.52
N ASN A 145 2.26 -3.91 10.37
CA ASN A 145 2.58 -3.22 11.62
C ASN A 145 1.37 -3.12 12.54
N ILE A 146 1.61 -2.65 13.76
CA ILE A 146 0.57 -2.34 14.75
C ILE A 146 0.67 -0.86 15.13
N GLY A 147 -0.46 -0.19 15.09
CA GLY A 147 -0.67 1.19 15.54
C GLY A 147 -2.08 1.36 16.10
N LEU A 148 -2.31 2.45 16.80
CA LEU A 148 -3.64 2.78 17.34
C LEU A 148 -4.55 3.25 16.19
N ASP A 149 -5.50 2.40 15.83
CA ASP A 149 -6.59 2.71 14.92
C ASP A 149 -7.78 1.81 15.23
N HIS A 150 -9.00 2.27 14.90
CA HIS A 150 -10.25 1.55 15.19
C HIS A 150 -10.38 1.08 16.65
N THR A 151 -9.87 1.87 17.60
CA THR A 151 -9.75 1.50 19.01
C THR A 151 -11.10 1.18 19.68
N GLN A 152 -12.18 1.75 19.18
CA GLN A 152 -13.55 1.46 19.62
C GLN A 152 -14.00 0.02 19.31
N TYR A 153 -13.35 -0.67 18.34
CA TYR A 153 -13.66 -2.05 17.94
C TYR A 153 -12.58 -3.04 18.31
N LEU A 154 -11.31 -2.63 18.19
CA LEU A 154 -10.15 -3.52 18.35
C LEU A 154 -9.51 -3.43 19.74
N GLY A 155 -9.96 -2.48 20.59
CA GLY A 155 -9.40 -2.22 21.91
C GLY A 155 -8.44 -1.04 21.94
N GLY A 156 -8.22 -0.52 23.15
CA GLY A 156 -7.47 0.73 23.40
C GLY A 156 -5.95 0.55 23.56
N THR A 157 -5.40 -0.64 23.37
CA THR A 157 -3.96 -0.91 23.51
C THR A 157 -3.37 -1.59 22.28
N LEU A 158 -2.06 -1.41 22.06
CA LEU A 158 -1.37 -2.04 20.94
C LEU A 158 -1.41 -3.57 21.02
N GLU A 159 -1.39 -4.12 22.23
CA GLU A 159 -1.46 -5.56 22.48
C GLU A 159 -2.81 -6.13 22.02
N LYS A 160 -3.93 -5.50 22.40
CA LYS A 160 -5.28 -5.93 21.97
C LYS A 160 -5.44 -5.87 20.46
N ILE A 161 -4.94 -4.81 19.83
CA ILE A 161 -4.96 -4.68 18.37
C ILE A 161 -4.08 -5.76 17.73
N ALA A 162 -2.93 -6.10 18.34
CA ALA A 162 -2.06 -7.18 17.87
C ALA A 162 -2.74 -8.55 18.01
N GLU A 163 -3.46 -8.83 19.09
CA GLU A 163 -4.23 -10.06 19.28
C GLU A 163 -5.29 -10.24 18.20
N GLU A 164 -6.05 -9.20 17.88
CA GLU A 164 -7.04 -9.23 16.80
C GLU A 164 -6.41 -9.52 15.44
N LYS A 165 -5.26 -8.89 15.13
CA LYS A 165 -4.56 -9.13 13.87
C LYS A 165 -3.85 -10.48 13.84
N ALA A 166 -3.33 -10.95 14.96
CA ALA A 166 -2.76 -12.30 15.10
C ALA A 166 -3.78 -13.42 14.82
N GLY A 167 -5.07 -13.11 14.88
CA GLY A 167 -6.14 -14.03 14.53
C GLY A 167 -6.15 -14.53 13.08
N ILE A 168 -5.37 -13.94 12.19
CA ILE A 168 -5.18 -14.47 10.83
C ILE A 168 -4.14 -15.59 10.76
N ILE A 169 -3.31 -15.77 11.80
CA ILE A 169 -2.29 -16.82 11.85
C ILE A 169 -2.99 -18.18 11.96
N LYS A 170 -2.70 -19.07 11.03
CA LYS A 170 -3.31 -20.41 10.92
C LYS A 170 -2.30 -21.49 11.26
N GLU A 171 -2.82 -22.63 11.71
CA GLU A 171 -1.99 -23.77 12.08
C GLU A 171 -1.05 -24.19 10.95
N GLY A 172 0.26 -24.21 11.23
CA GLY A 172 1.31 -24.60 10.30
C GLY A 172 1.54 -23.67 9.12
N VAL A 173 0.82 -22.54 9.02
CA VAL A 173 0.99 -21.57 7.93
C VAL A 173 2.06 -20.55 8.28
N PRO A 174 3.08 -20.32 7.43
CA PRO A 174 4.09 -19.30 7.66
C PRO A 174 3.49 -17.90 7.82
N VAL A 175 4.09 -17.10 8.72
CA VAL A 175 3.70 -15.71 8.92
C VAL A 175 4.92 -14.79 8.92
N VAL A 176 4.82 -13.72 8.14
CA VAL A 176 5.78 -12.62 8.12
C VAL A 176 5.25 -11.45 8.93
N ILE A 177 6.04 -11.01 9.89
CA ILE A 177 5.73 -9.83 10.72
C ILE A 177 6.67 -8.70 10.31
N GLY A 178 6.09 -7.59 9.89
CA GLY A 178 6.82 -6.36 9.61
C GLY A 178 7.33 -5.70 10.88
N ARG A 179 6.82 -4.51 11.21
CA ARG A 179 7.26 -3.79 12.40
C ARG A 179 6.55 -4.26 13.66
N ALA A 180 7.26 -4.95 14.56
CA ALA A 180 6.78 -5.31 15.88
C ALA A 180 7.90 -5.23 16.95
N ARG A 181 7.59 -4.66 18.12
CA ARG A 181 8.52 -4.50 19.24
C ARG A 181 7.84 -4.78 20.57
N GLY A 182 8.65 -5.08 21.61
CA GLY A 182 8.19 -5.21 22.99
C GLY A 182 7.02 -6.20 23.16
N ALA A 183 5.94 -5.76 23.79
CA ALA A 183 4.76 -6.56 24.08
C ALA A 183 4.04 -7.04 22.80
N VAL A 184 3.95 -6.20 21.76
CA VAL A 184 3.37 -6.57 20.46
C VAL A 184 4.11 -7.76 19.83
N LYS A 185 5.44 -7.77 19.87
CA LYS A 185 6.23 -8.90 19.36
C LYS A 185 5.95 -10.19 20.15
N LYS A 186 5.77 -10.09 21.47
CA LYS A 186 5.43 -11.24 22.32
C LYS A 186 4.08 -11.83 21.94
N VAL A 187 3.06 -11.01 21.65
CA VAL A 187 1.74 -11.46 21.19
C VAL A 187 1.87 -12.31 19.94
N PHE A 188 2.59 -11.83 18.92
CA PHE A 188 2.78 -12.58 17.68
C PHE A 188 3.58 -13.86 17.86
N SER A 189 4.65 -13.84 18.68
CA SER A 189 5.45 -15.03 18.95
C SER A 189 4.62 -16.10 19.66
N ALA A 190 3.84 -15.71 20.66
CA ALA A 190 2.96 -16.64 21.40
C ALA A 190 1.88 -17.24 20.49
N LYS A 191 1.25 -16.43 19.63
CA LYS A 191 0.24 -16.92 18.69
C LYS A 191 0.83 -17.85 17.62
N ALA A 192 2.01 -17.54 17.11
CA ALA A 192 2.69 -18.41 16.16
C ALA A 192 3.09 -19.75 16.79
N GLU A 193 3.54 -19.76 18.05
CA GLU A 193 3.83 -20.98 18.82
C GLU A 193 2.56 -21.82 19.03
N GLU A 194 1.47 -21.20 19.49
CA GLU A 194 0.15 -21.85 19.65
C GLU A 194 -0.31 -22.53 18.36
N MET A 195 -0.07 -21.90 17.22
CA MET A 195 -0.51 -22.37 15.90
C MET A 195 0.56 -23.21 15.18
N ASN A 196 1.68 -23.54 15.80
CA ASN A 196 2.82 -24.19 15.13
C ASN A 196 3.20 -23.51 13.80
N ALA A 197 3.00 -22.19 13.71
CA ALA A 197 3.23 -21.42 12.50
C ALA A 197 4.68 -20.93 12.45
N PRO A 198 5.44 -21.21 11.36
CA PRO A 198 6.75 -20.60 11.16
C PRO A 198 6.62 -19.08 11.13
N ILE A 199 7.36 -18.38 11.99
CA ILE A 199 7.31 -16.92 12.08
C ILE A 199 8.62 -16.30 11.63
N THR A 200 8.54 -15.33 10.71
CA THR A 200 9.68 -14.56 10.24
C THR A 200 9.43 -13.07 10.54
N TYR A 201 10.33 -12.46 11.29
CA TYR A 201 10.32 -11.02 11.52
C TYR A 201 11.18 -10.32 10.47
N THR A 202 10.62 -9.29 9.85
CA THR A 202 11.38 -8.45 8.91
C THR A 202 12.56 -7.80 9.66
N LYS A 203 13.77 -7.95 9.10
CA LYS A 203 14.95 -7.30 9.64
C LYS A 203 14.81 -5.78 9.49
N GLN A 204 14.66 -5.08 10.60
CA GLN A 204 14.49 -3.62 10.65
C GLN A 204 15.80 -2.84 10.69
N THR A 205 16.91 -3.47 10.34
CA THR A 205 18.18 -2.78 10.21
C THR A 205 18.28 -2.18 8.81
N ALA A 206 17.58 -1.07 8.60
CA ALA A 206 18.08 -0.09 7.67
C ALA A 206 19.38 0.48 8.27
N ALA A 207 20.50 -0.21 8.12
CA ALA A 207 21.77 0.49 8.14
C ALA A 207 21.63 1.61 7.11
N SER A 208 22.21 2.77 7.36
CA SER A 208 22.11 3.95 6.48
C SER A 208 22.49 3.65 5.01
N ASN A 209 23.10 2.51 4.74
CA ASN A 209 23.52 2.04 3.43
C ASN A 209 22.47 1.18 2.70
N ASP A 210 21.40 0.74 3.38
CA ASP A 210 20.39 -0.14 2.79
C ASP A 210 19.22 0.63 2.15
N VAL A 211 19.17 1.95 2.36
CA VAL A 211 18.10 2.82 1.87
C VAL A 211 18.69 4.07 1.25
N ALA A 212 18.29 4.39 0.02
CA ALA A 212 18.55 5.67 -0.60
C ALA A 212 17.26 6.25 -1.20
N ILE A 213 17.09 7.55 -1.08
CA ILE A 213 15.94 8.27 -1.62
C ILE A 213 16.47 9.20 -2.70
N TYR A 214 15.90 9.12 -3.89
CA TYR A 214 16.30 9.88 -5.04
C TYR A 214 15.16 10.81 -5.48
N SER A 215 15.42 12.11 -5.60
CA SER A 215 14.61 12.99 -6.41
C SER A 215 14.71 12.63 -7.89
N TYR A 216 13.83 13.15 -8.73
CA TYR A 216 13.88 12.86 -10.17
C TYR A 216 15.27 13.18 -10.82
N PRO A 217 15.91 14.36 -10.58
CA PRO A 217 17.25 14.62 -11.12
C PRO A 217 18.34 13.68 -10.55
N GLU A 218 18.26 13.36 -9.26
CA GLU A 218 19.21 12.43 -8.64
C GLU A 218 19.07 11.02 -9.20
N LEU A 219 17.84 10.56 -9.44
CA LEU A 219 17.58 9.27 -10.08
C LEU A 219 18.12 9.22 -11.51
N GLN A 220 18.01 10.33 -12.28
CA GLN A 220 18.62 10.41 -13.60
C GLN A 220 20.14 10.27 -13.53
N LYS A 221 20.80 10.92 -12.56
CA LYS A 221 22.23 10.82 -12.34
C LYS A 221 22.62 9.39 -11.94
N GLU A 222 21.90 8.78 -11.01
CA GLU A 222 22.14 7.40 -10.57
C GLU A 222 21.97 6.40 -11.74
N ARG A 223 20.94 6.58 -12.55
CA ARG A 223 20.71 5.77 -13.76
C ARG A 223 21.90 5.85 -14.71
N ASN A 224 22.47 7.04 -14.91
CA ASN A 224 23.65 7.21 -15.76
C ASN A 224 24.88 6.53 -15.16
N ASN A 225 25.08 6.60 -13.85
CA ASN A 225 26.15 5.87 -13.16
C ASN A 225 26.02 4.35 -13.36
N PHE A 226 24.82 3.81 -13.20
CA PHE A 226 24.53 2.38 -13.43
C PHE A 226 24.78 1.98 -14.88
N TYR A 227 24.41 2.83 -15.85
CA TYR A 227 24.66 2.60 -17.26
C TYR A 227 26.16 2.52 -17.57
N GLU A 228 26.94 3.46 -17.04
CA GLU A 228 28.40 3.46 -17.23
C GLU A 228 29.07 2.23 -16.57
N MET A 229 28.63 1.85 -15.37
CA MET A 229 29.11 0.63 -14.71
C MET A 229 28.81 -0.63 -15.54
N THR A 230 27.60 -0.72 -16.10
CA THR A 230 27.20 -1.85 -16.96
C THR A 230 28.02 -1.88 -18.23
N ARG A 231 28.26 -0.73 -18.87
CA ARG A 231 29.08 -0.60 -20.07
C ARG A 231 30.51 -1.00 -19.80
N GLN A 232 31.13 -0.52 -18.73
CA GLN A 232 32.49 -0.87 -18.33
C GLN A 232 32.62 -2.38 -18.00
N GLY A 233 31.63 -2.92 -17.30
CA GLY A 233 31.55 -4.35 -17.00
C GLY A 233 31.51 -5.22 -18.28
N LEU A 234 30.71 -4.81 -19.28
CA LEU A 234 30.63 -5.48 -20.58
C LEU A 234 31.92 -5.37 -21.40
N GLU A 235 32.58 -4.21 -21.37
CA GLU A 235 33.87 -4.02 -22.03
C GLU A 235 34.97 -4.90 -21.39
N MET A 236 35.02 -4.91 -20.05
CA MET A 236 35.94 -5.78 -19.32
C MET A 236 35.66 -7.27 -19.58
N PHE A 237 34.37 -7.63 -19.69
CA PHE A 237 33.92 -8.97 -20.06
C PHE A 237 34.44 -9.38 -21.44
N LYS A 238 34.28 -8.53 -22.46
CA LYS A 238 34.79 -8.76 -23.80
C LYS A 238 36.32 -8.95 -23.80
N MET A 239 37.05 -8.11 -23.06
CA MET A 239 38.50 -8.22 -22.91
C MET A 239 38.96 -9.54 -22.23
N LEU A 240 38.16 -10.03 -21.25
CA LEU A 240 38.44 -11.31 -20.58
C LEU A 240 38.08 -12.51 -21.46
N GLN A 241 37.00 -12.43 -22.25
CA GLN A 241 36.69 -13.47 -23.26
C GLN A 241 37.79 -13.62 -24.29
N ASP A 242 38.38 -12.51 -24.77
CA ASP A 242 39.49 -12.53 -25.73
C ASP A 242 40.77 -13.13 -25.14
N LYS A 243 40.96 -13.05 -23.81
CA LYS A 243 42.13 -13.60 -23.11
C LYS A 243 41.98 -15.05 -22.61
N HIS A 244 40.77 -15.51 -22.31
CA HIS A 244 40.54 -16.81 -21.68
C HIS A 244 39.28 -17.53 -22.24
N ARG A 245 39.48 -18.30 -23.32
CA ARG A 245 38.43 -19.14 -23.95
C ARG A 245 37.81 -20.26 -23.09
N LYS A 246 38.07 -20.35 -21.80
CA LYS A 246 37.66 -21.51 -20.97
C LYS A 246 36.71 -21.23 -19.79
N ASN A 247 36.15 -20.04 -19.59
CA ASN A 247 35.37 -19.75 -18.40
C ASN A 247 34.04 -19.03 -18.65
N GLU A 248 33.34 -19.36 -19.76
CA GLU A 248 32.02 -18.75 -20.09
C GLU A 248 30.96 -18.89 -18.98
N LYS A 249 30.85 -20.09 -18.38
CA LYS A 249 29.84 -20.37 -17.32
C LYS A 249 30.04 -19.58 -16.03
N SER A 250 31.25 -19.21 -15.68
CA SER A 250 31.55 -18.46 -14.45
C SER A 250 31.21 -16.99 -14.59
N LEU A 251 31.30 -16.44 -15.79
CA LEU A 251 31.04 -15.03 -16.06
C LEU A 251 29.57 -14.73 -16.38
N GLU A 252 28.86 -15.64 -17.05
CA GLU A 252 27.38 -15.57 -17.15
C GLU A 252 26.77 -15.65 -15.77
N LYS A 253 27.31 -16.45 -14.86
CA LYS A 253 26.90 -16.53 -13.47
C LYS A 253 27.22 -15.25 -12.69
N LEU A 254 28.33 -14.56 -12.99
CA LEU A 254 28.70 -13.27 -12.40
C LEU A 254 27.77 -12.14 -12.89
N LEU A 255 27.46 -12.11 -14.19
CA LEU A 255 26.52 -11.15 -14.79
C LEU A 255 25.07 -11.41 -14.38
N SER A 256 24.70 -12.68 -14.14
CA SER A 256 23.37 -13.01 -13.60
C SER A 256 23.21 -12.66 -12.12
N THR A 257 24.30 -12.49 -11.38
CA THR A 257 24.31 -12.00 -9.99
C THR A 257 24.26 -10.46 -9.90
N PHE A 258 24.69 -9.76 -10.94
CA PHE A 258 24.52 -8.31 -11.04
C PHE A 258 23.21 -7.99 -11.76
N ASN A 259 22.17 -7.67 -11.00
CA ASN A 259 20.86 -7.28 -11.55
C ASN A 259 20.85 -5.86 -12.16
N LEU A 260 22.01 -5.40 -12.70
CA LEU A 260 22.20 -4.05 -13.20
C LEU A 260 21.25 -3.70 -14.35
N ASP A 261 21.04 -4.61 -15.30
CA ASP A 261 20.10 -4.38 -16.41
C ASP A 261 18.65 -4.28 -15.91
N ASN A 262 18.27 -5.12 -14.95
CA ASN A 262 16.94 -5.04 -14.32
C ASN A 262 16.79 -3.76 -13.51
N ALA A 263 17.81 -3.31 -12.80
CA ALA A 263 17.83 -2.05 -12.08
C ALA A 263 17.72 -0.85 -13.02
N LEU A 264 18.45 -0.84 -14.15
CA LEU A 264 18.32 0.18 -15.18
C LEU A 264 16.91 0.28 -15.75
N ARG A 265 16.32 -0.86 -16.14
CA ARG A 265 14.92 -0.88 -16.63
C ARG A 265 13.92 -0.42 -15.58
N ALA A 266 14.16 -0.71 -14.29
CA ALA A 266 13.33 -0.22 -13.21
C ALA A 266 13.44 1.30 -13.05
N MET A 267 14.65 1.85 -13.09
CA MET A 267 14.89 3.29 -13.07
C MET A 267 14.26 3.98 -14.28
N ASP A 268 14.43 3.43 -15.49
CA ASP A 268 13.83 3.98 -16.72
C ASP A 268 12.30 4.06 -16.58
N ARG A 269 11.62 2.99 -16.12
CA ARG A 269 10.17 3.02 -15.90
C ARG A 269 9.72 4.11 -14.93
N ILE A 270 10.47 4.34 -13.86
CA ILE A 270 10.17 5.39 -12.88
C ILE A 270 10.44 6.79 -13.47
N LEU A 271 11.54 6.93 -14.21
CA LEU A 271 11.93 8.20 -14.87
C LEU A 271 10.93 8.58 -15.95
N ASP A 272 10.42 7.65 -16.75
CA ASP A 272 9.40 7.88 -17.77
C ASP A 272 8.11 8.48 -17.16
N LYS A 273 7.81 8.12 -15.93
CA LYS A 273 6.68 8.66 -15.15
C LYS A 273 7.03 9.97 -14.43
N ARG A 274 8.25 10.51 -14.61
CA ARG A 274 8.79 11.72 -13.93
C ARG A 274 8.67 11.65 -12.40
N LYS A 275 8.87 10.48 -11.81
CA LYS A 275 8.77 10.24 -10.37
C LYS A 275 10.14 10.21 -9.69
N SER A 276 10.14 10.42 -8.38
CA SER A 276 11.23 10.09 -7.47
C SER A 276 11.27 8.58 -7.22
N ALA A 277 12.32 8.07 -6.60
CA ALA A 277 12.44 6.66 -6.24
C ALA A 277 13.00 6.45 -4.84
N ILE A 278 12.65 5.33 -4.22
CA ILE A 278 13.32 4.79 -3.04
C ILE A 278 14.07 3.54 -3.50
N LYS A 279 15.37 3.46 -3.19
CA LYS A 279 16.19 2.27 -3.40
C LYS A 279 16.31 1.51 -2.08
N LEU A 280 15.99 0.22 -2.09
CA LEU A 280 16.21 -0.70 -0.97
C LEU A 280 17.25 -1.74 -1.36
N SER A 281 18.27 -1.92 -0.55
CA SER A 281 19.30 -2.93 -0.74
C SER A 281 19.20 -4.00 0.36
N ASN A 282 19.52 -5.23 0.01
CA ASN A 282 19.63 -6.35 0.95
C ASN A 282 20.68 -7.35 0.45
N ASN A 283 20.85 -8.47 1.13
CA ASN A 283 21.83 -9.49 0.76
C ASN A 283 21.57 -10.12 -0.63
N HIS A 284 20.32 -10.14 -1.11
CA HIS A 284 19.94 -10.67 -2.41
C HIS A 284 20.02 -9.61 -3.52
N PHE A 285 19.80 -8.33 -3.17
CA PHE A 285 19.76 -7.20 -4.08
C PHE A 285 20.73 -6.12 -3.59
N GLN A 286 22.03 -6.38 -3.73
CA GLN A 286 23.09 -5.44 -3.30
C GLN A 286 23.04 -4.13 -4.10
N ASP A 287 22.72 -4.21 -5.40
CA ASP A 287 22.54 -3.03 -6.27
C ASP A 287 21.23 -2.28 -6.01
N GLY A 288 20.36 -2.85 -5.18
CA GLY A 288 19.10 -2.27 -4.73
C GLY A 288 17.93 -2.45 -5.67
N ILE A 289 16.75 -2.54 -5.08
CA ILE A 289 15.45 -2.51 -5.78
C ILE A 289 14.88 -1.11 -5.71
N PHE A 290 14.41 -0.58 -6.84
CA PHE A 290 13.83 0.74 -6.94
C PHE A 290 12.31 0.69 -6.82
N LEU A 291 11.76 1.43 -5.85
CA LEU A 291 10.34 1.52 -5.56
C LEU A 291 9.74 2.72 -6.27
N GLU A 292 8.66 2.49 -7.00
CA GLU A 292 7.79 3.55 -7.54
C GLU A 292 7.02 4.30 -6.45
N LEU A 293 6.71 3.63 -5.33
CA LEU A 293 6.00 4.21 -4.20
C LEU A 293 6.98 4.94 -3.29
N THR A 294 6.87 6.27 -3.17
CA THR A 294 7.90 7.13 -2.58
C THR A 294 7.53 7.78 -1.24
N GLY A 295 6.41 7.40 -0.62
CA GLY A 295 6.14 7.76 0.77
C GLY A 295 7.20 7.14 1.71
N LEU A 296 7.72 7.88 2.69
CA LEU A 296 8.77 7.38 3.61
C LEU A 296 8.39 6.08 4.32
N TYR A 297 7.12 5.86 4.59
CA TYR A 297 6.60 4.61 5.17
C TYR A 297 6.75 3.41 4.23
N GLN A 298 6.99 3.61 2.94
CA GLN A 298 7.20 2.53 1.99
C GLN A 298 8.56 1.82 2.18
N VAL A 299 9.49 2.42 2.90
CA VAL A 299 10.73 1.76 3.30
C VAL A 299 10.42 0.53 4.15
N GLU A 300 9.62 0.70 5.21
CA GLU A 300 9.22 -0.41 6.09
C GLU A 300 8.35 -1.44 5.34
N ASN A 301 7.40 -0.97 4.53
CA ASN A 301 6.57 -1.84 3.70
C ASN A 301 7.43 -2.64 2.72
N GLY A 302 8.40 -2.00 2.06
CA GLY A 302 9.28 -2.64 1.08
C GLY A 302 10.08 -3.79 1.68
N PHE A 303 10.67 -3.63 2.85
CA PHE A 303 11.36 -4.73 3.54
C PHE A 303 10.41 -5.86 3.96
N THR A 304 9.19 -5.51 4.39
CA THR A 304 8.16 -6.52 4.71
C THR A 304 7.77 -7.30 3.47
N ILE A 305 7.58 -6.63 2.34
CA ILE A 305 7.24 -7.25 1.05
C ILE A 305 8.37 -8.15 0.57
N LEU A 306 9.63 -7.69 0.62
CA LEU A 306 10.79 -8.50 0.25
C LEU A 306 10.87 -9.78 1.08
N THR A 307 10.67 -9.67 2.40
CA THR A 307 10.64 -10.84 3.29
C THR A 307 9.49 -11.80 2.92
N ALA A 308 8.30 -11.27 2.62
CA ALA A 308 7.15 -12.08 2.21
C ALA A 308 7.39 -12.81 0.88
N LEU A 309 7.97 -12.12 -0.10
CA LEU A 309 8.30 -12.72 -1.40
C LEU A 309 9.38 -13.80 -1.27
N ASP A 310 10.38 -13.60 -0.42
CA ASP A 310 11.40 -14.61 -0.12
C ASP A 310 10.79 -15.88 0.50
N GLU A 311 9.80 -15.73 1.39
CA GLU A 311 9.04 -16.87 1.93
C GLU A 311 8.23 -17.57 0.84
N LEU A 312 7.57 -16.84 -0.06
CA LEU A 312 6.84 -17.42 -1.19
C LEU A 312 7.78 -18.22 -2.12
N VAL A 313 8.98 -17.71 -2.41
CA VAL A 313 9.99 -18.44 -3.20
C VAL A 313 10.39 -19.74 -2.51
N LYS A 314 10.61 -19.73 -1.19
CA LYS A 314 10.90 -20.95 -0.41
C LYS A 314 9.78 -21.98 -0.47
N MET A 315 8.53 -21.54 -0.61
CA MET A 315 7.36 -22.39 -0.77
C MET A 315 7.13 -22.89 -2.21
N GLY A 316 8.03 -22.54 -3.14
CA GLY A 316 7.98 -23.00 -4.53
C GLY A 316 7.27 -22.07 -5.50
N TYR A 317 6.99 -20.81 -5.13
CA TYR A 317 6.55 -19.81 -6.09
C TYR A 317 7.70 -19.44 -7.02
N HIS A 318 7.43 -19.41 -8.32
CA HIS A 318 8.43 -19.09 -9.35
C HIS A 318 8.51 -17.58 -9.55
N ILE A 319 9.35 -16.92 -8.78
CA ILE A 319 9.59 -15.47 -8.84
C ILE A 319 11.07 -15.25 -9.12
N SER A 320 11.40 -14.74 -10.31
CA SER A 320 12.77 -14.40 -10.69
C SER A 320 13.17 -13.01 -10.19
N PRO A 321 14.46 -12.68 -10.08
CA PRO A 321 14.91 -11.33 -9.75
C PRO A 321 14.28 -10.24 -10.63
N LYS A 322 14.13 -10.48 -11.93
CA LYS A 322 13.46 -9.58 -12.87
C LYS A 322 12.05 -9.19 -12.39
N ASN A 323 11.31 -10.15 -11.85
CA ASN A 323 9.92 -9.91 -11.40
C ASN A 323 9.86 -8.97 -10.19
N TYR A 324 10.85 -9.03 -9.29
CA TYR A 324 10.97 -8.06 -8.20
C TYR A 324 11.15 -6.64 -8.75
N PHE A 325 12.15 -6.44 -9.65
CA PHE A 325 12.41 -5.12 -10.23
C PHE A 325 11.20 -4.57 -10.97
N GLU A 326 10.53 -5.39 -11.76
CA GLU A 326 9.34 -5.00 -12.51
C GLU A 326 8.17 -4.67 -11.61
N GLY A 327 7.84 -5.54 -10.65
CA GLY A 327 6.74 -5.35 -9.73
C GLY A 327 6.89 -4.11 -8.86
N PHE A 328 8.05 -3.90 -8.23
CA PHE A 328 8.29 -2.74 -7.37
C PHE A 328 8.33 -1.40 -8.12
N SER A 329 8.83 -1.38 -9.35
CA SER A 329 8.92 -0.15 -10.14
C SER A 329 7.67 0.19 -10.95
N ASN A 330 6.65 -0.68 -10.93
CA ASN A 330 5.46 -0.52 -11.78
C ASN A 330 4.13 -0.87 -11.07
N VAL A 331 4.08 -0.72 -9.75
CA VAL A 331 2.93 -1.12 -8.91
C VAL A 331 1.65 -0.44 -9.35
N CYS A 332 1.68 0.88 -9.57
CA CYS A 332 0.47 1.65 -9.89
C CYS A 332 -0.14 1.24 -11.22
N GLU A 333 0.67 0.97 -12.24
CA GLU A 333 0.20 0.54 -13.56
C GLU A 333 -0.30 -0.92 -13.54
N LEU A 334 0.46 -1.81 -12.91
CA LEU A 334 0.11 -3.23 -12.84
C LEU A 334 -1.12 -3.52 -12.00
N THR A 335 -1.43 -2.69 -11.00
CA THR A 335 -2.47 -3.01 -10.02
C THR A 335 -3.50 -1.91 -9.79
N GLY A 336 -3.31 -0.73 -10.38
CA GLY A 336 -4.20 0.41 -10.21
C GLY A 336 -4.16 1.04 -8.81
N LEU A 337 -3.06 0.92 -8.06
CA LEU A 337 -2.90 1.56 -6.75
C LEU A 337 -2.92 3.07 -6.85
N MET A 338 -3.74 3.72 -6.03
CA MET A 338 -3.87 5.18 -5.93
C MET A 338 -3.72 5.67 -4.49
N GLY A 339 -3.46 6.98 -4.33
CA GLY A 339 -3.50 7.67 -3.03
C GLY A 339 -2.36 7.31 -2.08
N ARG A 340 -1.18 6.92 -2.57
CA ARG A 340 0.01 6.63 -1.76
C ARG A 340 1.16 7.53 -2.16
N TRP A 341 1.25 8.69 -1.53
CA TRP A 341 2.17 9.77 -1.89
C TRP A 341 2.14 10.03 -3.40
N GLN A 342 0.91 10.12 -3.91
CA GLN A 342 0.65 10.19 -5.35
C GLN A 342 0.71 11.62 -5.84
N LYS A 343 1.61 11.88 -6.81
CA LYS A 343 1.63 13.14 -7.54
C LYS A 343 0.49 13.19 -8.54
N VAL A 344 -0.34 14.22 -8.44
CA VAL A 344 -1.50 14.44 -9.31
C VAL A 344 -1.39 15.65 -10.21
N TYR A 345 -0.43 16.53 -9.93
CA TYR A 345 -0.18 17.73 -10.75
C TYR A 345 1.27 18.22 -10.57
N SER A 346 1.78 18.96 -11.54
CA SER A 346 3.09 19.64 -11.51
C SER A 346 2.92 21.14 -11.73
N TYR A 347 3.71 21.93 -11.01
CA TYR A 347 3.75 23.39 -11.11
C TYR A 347 2.45 24.12 -10.69
N PRO A 348 2.16 24.19 -9.37
CA PRO A 348 2.91 23.61 -8.25
C PRO A 348 2.77 22.10 -8.17
N ASP A 349 3.71 21.41 -7.52
CA ASP A 349 3.56 19.99 -7.22
C ASP A 349 2.37 19.77 -6.28
N ILE A 350 1.39 18.97 -6.71
CA ILE A 350 0.27 18.56 -5.87
C ILE A 350 0.40 17.06 -5.62
N ILE A 351 0.53 16.70 -4.34
CA ILE A 351 0.64 15.30 -3.90
C ILE A 351 -0.51 14.99 -2.96
N CYS A 352 -1.09 13.80 -3.10
CA CYS A 352 -2.10 13.29 -2.18
C CYS A 352 -1.67 11.99 -1.51
N ASP A 353 -2.14 11.81 -0.25
CA ASP A 353 -1.93 10.59 0.52
C ASP A 353 -3.11 10.29 1.43
N THR A 354 -3.46 9.02 1.53
CA THR A 354 -4.60 8.53 2.33
C THR A 354 -4.28 8.30 3.81
N GLY A 355 -3.10 8.66 4.28
CA GLY A 355 -2.74 8.62 5.71
C GLY A 355 -3.73 9.41 6.56
N HIS A 356 -4.27 8.79 7.63
CA HIS A 356 -5.40 9.34 8.38
C HIS A 356 -5.33 9.06 9.88
N ASN A 357 -4.32 8.39 10.36
CA ASN A 357 -4.06 8.17 11.79
C ASN A 357 -2.72 8.78 12.19
N VAL A 358 -2.48 8.89 13.49
CA VAL A 358 -1.27 9.56 14.04
C VAL A 358 0.01 8.99 13.45
N ASP A 359 0.14 7.67 13.33
CA ASP A 359 1.35 7.05 12.82
C ASP A 359 1.55 7.32 11.31
N GLY A 360 0.50 7.24 10.51
CA GLY A 360 0.55 7.59 9.08
C GLY A 360 0.91 9.07 8.87
N ILE A 361 0.28 9.95 9.63
CA ILE A 361 0.52 11.41 9.52
C ILE A 361 1.94 11.78 9.98
N LYS A 362 2.54 11.10 10.95
CA LYS A 362 3.95 11.32 11.32
C LYS A 362 4.91 11.16 10.14
N TYR A 363 4.71 10.14 9.30
CA TYR A 363 5.54 9.95 8.10
C TYR A 363 5.31 11.05 7.07
N ILE A 364 4.05 11.45 6.87
CA ILE A 364 3.69 12.57 5.97
C ILE A 364 4.36 13.84 6.45
N CYS A 365 4.28 14.18 7.76
CA CYS A 365 4.93 15.37 8.32
C CYS A 365 6.45 15.37 8.11
N LYS A 366 7.12 14.24 8.36
CA LYS A 366 8.57 14.11 8.12
C LYS A 366 8.91 14.37 6.65
N GLN A 367 8.11 13.88 5.73
CA GLN A 367 8.35 14.07 4.30
C GLN A 367 8.09 15.51 3.86
N LEU A 368 7.06 16.17 4.40
CA LEU A 368 6.79 17.60 4.17
C LEU A 368 7.91 18.48 4.74
N GLU A 369 8.42 18.15 5.94
CA GLU A 369 9.57 18.84 6.53
C GLU A 369 10.85 18.68 5.69
N ALA A 370 11.10 17.49 5.15
CA ALA A 370 12.23 17.24 4.26
C ALA A 370 12.12 18.07 2.98
N ILE A 371 10.96 18.16 2.34
CA ILE A 371 10.72 19.01 1.17
C ILE A 371 10.98 20.49 1.50
N ARG A 372 10.50 20.96 2.64
CA ARG A 372 10.75 22.33 3.09
C ARG A 372 12.22 22.62 3.32
N ALA A 373 12.90 21.71 4.04
CA ALA A 373 14.30 21.89 4.42
C ALA A 373 15.27 21.77 3.24
N ASN A 374 15.04 20.83 2.33
CA ASN A 374 15.95 20.53 1.23
C ASN A 374 15.67 21.40 0.00
N ASP A 375 14.39 21.65 -0.31
CA ASP A 375 13.97 22.35 -1.53
C ASP A 375 13.59 23.82 -1.27
N GLY A 376 13.52 24.26 -0.01
CA GLY A 376 13.13 25.61 0.38
C GLY A 376 11.68 25.98 0.02
N LYS A 377 10.83 24.97 -0.23
CA LYS A 377 9.44 25.17 -0.65
C LYS A 377 8.54 25.55 0.52
N LYS A 378 7.61 26.47 0.29
CA LYS A 378 6.48 26.68 1.21
C LYS A 378 5.46 25.58 1.00
N ILE A 379 4.86 25.13 2.11
CA ILE A 379 3.90 24.02 2.11
C ILE A 379 2.48 24.56 2.27
N HIS A 380 1.62 24.21 1.36
CA HIS A 380 0.17 24.41 1.42
C HIS A 380 -0.51 23.07 1.68
N ILE A 381 -1.44 22.99 2.63
CA ILE A 381 -2.05 21.73 3.05
C ILE A 381 -3.57 21.83 2.95
N VAL A 382 -4.16 21.09 2.02
CA VAL A 382 -5.61 20.83 1.95
C VAL A 382 -5.90 19.63 2.85
N PHE A 383 -6.68 19.86 3.91
CA PHE A 383 -6.82 18.88 4.98
C PHE A 383 -8.26 18.70 5.45
N GLY A 384 -8.67 17.45 5.59
CA GLY A 384 -9.97 17.09 6.15
C GLY A 384 -9.93 15.74 6.85
N MET A 385 -10.77 15.56 7.87
CA MET A 385 -10.84 14.34 8.67
C MET A 385 -12.28 13.80 8.77
N VAL A 386 -12.39 12.60 9.32
CA VAL A 386 -13.66 11.97 9.69
C VAL A 386 -13.79 11.89 11.20
N ASN A 387 -15.04 11.89 11.72
CA ASN A 387 -15.37 12.02 13.14
C ASN A 387 -14.89 10.84 14.02
N ASP A 388 -14.59 9.69 13.42
CA ASP A 388 -14.24 8.46 14.13
C ASP A 388 -12.71 8.26 14.31
N LYS A 389 -11.92 9.31 14.08
CA LYS A 389 -10.45 9.30 14.21
C LYS A 389 -9.95 10.16 15.38
N ASP A 390 -8.68 9.96 15.76
CA ASP A 390 -8.00 10.79 16.76
C ASP A 390 -7.62 12.17 16.17
N ILE A 391 -8.61 13.07 16.11
CA ILE A 391 -8.45 14.40 15.54
C ILE A 391 -7.40 15.20 16.33
N SER A 392 -7.49 15.19 17.66
CA SER A 392 -6.58 15.93 18.52
C SER A 392 -5.13 15.48 18.39
N GLY A 393 -4.91 14.16 18.37
CA GLY A 393 -3.56 13.59 18.19
C GLY A 393 -2.95 13.96 16.86
N VAL A 394 -3.75 13.94 15.78
CA VAL A 394 -3.31 14.32 14.43
C VAL A 394 -3.00 15.81 14.34
N LEU A 395 -3.89 16.71 14.80
CA LEU A 395 -3.68 18.14 14.70
C LEU A 395 -2.44 18.64 15.46
N LYS A 396 -2.06 17.97 16.56
CA LYS A 396 -0.87 18.31 17.35
C LYS A 396 0.44 18.11 16.61
N ILE A 397 0.51 17.17 15.69
CA ILE A 397 1.75 16.79 14.97
C ILE A 397 1.88 17.42 13.60
N LEU A 398 0.83 18.06 13.08
CA LEU A 398 0.85 18.73 11.79
C LEU A 398 1.79 19.95 11.80
N PRO A 399 2.49 20.27 10.67
CA PRO A 399 3.40 21.40 10.55
C PRO A 399 2.72 22.74 10.85
N LYS A 400 3.27 23.54 11.78
CA LYS A 400 2.67 24.83 12.17
C LYS A 400 2.97 26.00 11.23
N ASP A 401 4.00 25.87 10.44
CA ASP A 401 4.46 26.88 9.47
C ASP A 401 4.03 26.58 8.02
N ALA A 402 2.95 25.78 7.87
CA ALA A 402 2.24 25.58 6.61
C ALA A 402 0.98 26.45 6.54
N THR A 403 0.48 26.69 5.34
CA THR A 403 -0.83 27.33 5.10
C THR A 403 -1.88 26.25 4.90
N TYR A 404 -2.95 26.30 5.70
CA TYR A 404 -4.00 25.27 5.68
C TYR A 404 -5.27 25.74 4.94
N TYR A 405 -5.88 24.77 4.25
CA TYR A 405 -7.17 24.86 3.59
C TYR A 405 -8.03 23.71 4.16
N PHE A 406 -8.75 24.00 5.24
CA PHE A 406 -9.56 23.01 5.94
C PHE A 406 -10.82 22.71 5.16
N THR A 407 -11.14 21.44 4.99
CA THR A 407 -12.31 21.05 4.19
C THR A 407 -12.93 19.76 4.72
N LYS A 408 -14.04 19.37 4.14
CA LYS A 408 -14.71 18.09 4.43
C LYS A 408 -14.91 17.28 3.16
N ALA A 409 -14.87 15.97 3.31
CA ALA A 409 -15.24 15.05 2.25
C ALA A 409 -16.75 14.96 2.06
N SER A 410 -17.19 14.52 0.88
CA SER A 410 -18.61 14.33 0.51
C SER A 410 -19.27 13.11 1.16
N VAL A 411 -18.90 12.78 2.42
CA VAL A 411 -19.43 11.63 3.16
C VAL A 411 -20.08 12.05 4.47
N LYS A 412 -21.13 11.34 4.90
CA LYS A 412 -21.93 11.69 6.11
C LYS A 412 -21.11 11.76 7.40
N ARG A 413 -20.01 11.00 7.52
CA ARG A 413 -19.14 10.98 8.71
C ARG A 413 -17.98 11.97 8.65
N ALA A 414 -17.92 12.82 7.63
CA ALA A 414 -16.90 13.85 7.54
C ALA A 414 -17.03 14.84 8.72
N LEU A 415 -15.90 15.24 9.30
CA LEU A 415 -15.86 16.32 10.26
C LEU A 415 -16.16 17.64 9.52
N PRO A 416 -17.12 18.45 9.98
CA PRO A 416 -17.42 19.74 9.34
C PRO A 416 -16.18 20.64 9.27
N GLU A 417 -15.99 21.32 8.15
CA GLU A 417 -14.81 22.13 7.84
C GLU A 417 -14.59 23.27 8.85
N ASN A 418 -15.67 23.89 9.32
CA ASN A 418 -15.58 24.97 10.32
C ASN A 418 -15.17 24.44 11.70
N GLU A 419 -15.72 23.29 12.12
CA GLU A 419 -15.34 22.62 13.36
C GLU A 419 -13.87 22.18 13.33
N LEU A 420 -13.41 21.61 12.19
CA LEU A 420 -12.02 21.25 12.00
C LEU A 420 -11.11 22.48 12.07
N GLN A 421 -11.50 23.61 11.46
CA GLN A 421 -10.77 24.86 11.53
C GLN A 421 -10.62 25.36 12.98
N GLU A 422 -11.70 25.36 13.78
CA GLU A 422 -11.66 25.77 15.19
C GLU A 422 -10.71 24.90 16.03
N LEU A 423 -10.77 23.58 15.84
CA LEU A 423 -9.88 22.64 16.52
C LEU A 423 -8.41 22.83 16.08
N ALA A 424 -8.19 23.08 14.80
CA ALA A 424 -6.88 23.34 14.22
C ALA A 424 -6.27 24.66 14.74
N GLN A 425 -7.07 25.72 14.86
CA GLN A 425 -6.64 27.00 15.44
C GLN A 425 -6.20 26.85 16.90
N LYS A 426 -6.92 26.06 17.70
CA LYS A 426 -6.52 25.72 19.08
C LYS A 426 -5.21 24.93 19.13
N ALA A 427 -4.90 24.16 18.09
CA ALA A 427 -3.61 23.45 17.92
C ALA A 427 -2.50 24.35 17.34
N GLY A 428 -2.77 25.60 17.00
CA GLY A 428 -1.81 26.56 16.46
C GLY A 428 -1.61 26.48 14.94
N LEU A 429 -2.53 25.84 14.22
CA LEU A 429 -2.55 25.78 12.77
C LEU A 429 -3.30 26.97 12.17
N LYS A 430 -2.84 27.51 11.04
CA LYS A 430 -3.38 28.72 10.40
C LYS A 430 -3.96 28.43 9.02
N GLY A 431 -5.22 28.78 8.81
CA GLY A 431 -5.85 28.62 7.51
C GLY A 431 -7.35 28.88 7.54
N ASN A 432 -7.98 28.78 6.38
CA ASN A 432 -9.40 29.03 6.16
C ASN A 432 -10.15 27.72 5.91
N ALA A 433 -11.46 27.75 6.15
CA ALA A 433 -12.37 26.63 5.88
C ALA A 433 -13.05 26.77 4.51
N TYR A 434 -13.24 25.64 3.84
CA TYR A 434 -13.87 25.55 2.51
C TYR A 434 -14.89 24.40 2.52
N PRO A 435 -16.10 24.61 1.97
CA PRO A 435 -17.18 23.62 2.07
C PRO A 435 -16.95 22.33 1.29
N THR A 436 -16.06 22.35 0.29
CA THR A 436 -15.75 21.19 -0.55
C THR A 436 -14.24 21.05 -0.79
N VAL A 437 -13.80 19.82 -1.09
CA VAL A 437 -12.41 19.54 -1.49
C VAL A 437 -12.04 20.31 -2.76
N VAL A 438 -12.98 20.43 -3.71
CA VAL A 438 -12.75 21.18 -4.96
C VAL A 438 -12.43 22.64 -4.67
N GLU A 439 -13.23 23.32 -3.86
CA GLU A 439 -13.00 24.73 -3.51
C GLU A 439 -11.70 24.93 -2.72
N ALA A 440 -11.39 24.03 -1.78
CA ALA A 440 -10.15 24.07 -1.02
C ALA A 440 -8.91 23.91 -1.93
N VAL A 441 -8.94 22.98 -2.87
CA VAL A 441 -7.84 22.76 -3.83
C VAL A 441 -7.71 23.94 -4.79
N GLN A 442 -8.82 24.51 -5.27
CA GLN A 442 -8.81 25.71 -6.12
C GLN A 442 -8.19 26.89 -5.39
N ALA A 443 -8.55 27.13 -4.13
CA ALA A 443 -7.96 28.17 -3.30
C ALA A 443 -6.46 27.93 -3.10
N ALA A 444 -6.06 26.70 -2.77
CA ALA A 444 -4.65 26.34 -2.61
C ALA A 444 -3.85 26.57 -3.91
N LYS A 445 -4.39 26.17 -5.07
CA LYS A 445 -3.75 26.42 -6.39
C LYS A 445 -3.60 27.90 -6.70
N LYS A 446 -4.57 28.73 -6.32
CA LYS A 446 -4.53 30.18 -6.53
C LYS A 446 -3.45 30.84 -5.68
N ASP A 447 -3.30 30.41 -4.43
CA ASP A 447 -2.39 31.02 -3.46
C ASP A 447 -0.96 30.46 -3.54
N CYS A 448 -0.77 29.26 -4.10
CA CYS A 448 0.50 28.57 -4.15
C CYS A 448 1.28 28.92 -5.41
N PRO A 449 2.45 29.57 -5.30
CA PRO A 449 3.33 29.78 -6.45
C PRO A 449 3.77 28.46 -7.09
N PRO A 450 4.11 28.43 -8.40
CA PRO A 450 4.53 27.21 -9.11
C PRO A 450 5.72 26.48 -8.49
N LYS A 451 6.60 27.20 -7.77
CA LYS A 451 7.78 26.65 -7.09
C LYS A 451 7.48 25.99 -5.77
N ASP A 452 6.32 26.25 -5.17
CA ASP A 452 5.93 25.75 -3.86
C ASP A 452 5.17 24.42 -3.98
N PHE A 453 4.59 23.91 -2.90
CA PHE A 453 4.11 22.54 -2.80
C PHE A 453 2.72 22.50 -2.15
N ILE A 454 1.81 21.68 -2.72
CA ILE A 454 0.48 21.44 -2.16
C ILE A 454 0.38 19.96 -1.76
N PHE A 455 0.03 19.71 -0.50
CA PHE A 455 -0.36 18.40 0.00
C PHE A 455 -1.88 18.32 0.17
N VAL A 456 -2.49 17.20 -0.21
CA VAL A 456 -3.93 16.94 -0.04
C VAL A 456 -4.12 15.62 0.73
N GLY A 457 -4.75 15.66 1.90
CA GLY A 457 -4.92 14.45 2.69
C GLY A 457 -5.68 14.60 4.00
N GLY A 458 -5.35 13.72 4.96
CA GLY A 458 -6.00 13.61 6.28
C GLY A 458 -7.12 12.57 6.32
N SER A 459 -7.63 12.14 5.17
CA SER A 459 -8.61 11.05 5.04
C SER A 459 -8.57 10.46 3.64
N SER A 460 -8.84 9.15 3.52
CA SER A 460 -9.04 8.51 2.22
C SER A 460 -10.19 9.13 1.42
N PHE A 461 -11.19 9.68 2.09
CA PHE A 461 -12.34 10.33 1.44
C PHE A 461 -11.98 11.70 0.84
N ILE A 462 -11.06 12.45 1.47
CA ILE A 462 -10.52 13.70 0.88
C ILE A 462 -9.77 13.38 -0.42
N VAL A 463 -8.94 12.34 -0.40
CA VAL A 463 -8.20 11.88 -1.59
C VAL A 463 -9.16 11.35 -2.65
N ALA A 464 -10.22 10.64 -2.26
CA ALA A 464 -11.26 10.17 -3.16
C ALA A 464 -11.96 11.33 -3.88
N ASP A 465 -12.39 12.36 -3.16
CA ASP A 465 -13.02 13.55 -3.74
C ASP A 465 -12.06 14.31 -4.68
N LEU A 466 -10.78 14.41 -4.32
CA LEU A 466 -9.75 14.98 -5.19
C LEU A 466 -9.63 14.22 -6.51
N LEU A 467 -9.49 12.90 -6.43
CA LEU A 467 -9.28 12.04 -7.61
C LEU A 467 -10.53 11.95 -8.50
N ALA A 468 -11.72 11.95 -7.90
CA ALA A 468 -12.98 11.97 -8.63
C ALA A 468 -13.23 13.30 -9.39
N ASN A 469 -12.61 14.39 -8.94
CA ASN A 469 -12.78 15.72 -9.53
C ASN A 469 -11.52 16.22 -10.28
N ARG A 470 -10.64 15.30 -10.74
CA ARG A 470 -9.38 15.67 -11.43
C ARG A 470 -9.63 16.56 -12.65
N ASP A 471 -10.63 16.23 -13.46
CA ASP A 471 -10.98 17.00 -14.67
C ASP A 471 -11.47 18.40 -14.31
N THR A 472 -12.38 18.53 -13.33
CA THR A 472 -12.87 19.82 -12.83
C THR A 472 -11.76 20.70 -12.27
N LEU A 473 -10.74 20.09 -11.68
CA LEU A 473 -9.57 20.76 -11.11
C LEU A 473 -8.43 20.97 -12.10
N ASN A 474 -8.56 20.49 -13.34
CA ASN A 474 -7.51 20.49 -14.37
C ASN A 474 -6.18 19.92 -13.84
N LEU A 475 -6.24 18.70 -13.29
CA LEU A 475 -5.09 17.96 -12.76
C LEU A 475 -4.69 16.85 -13.77
N HIS A 476 -3.97 17.24 -14.81
CA HIS A 476 -3.49 16.33 -15.87
C HIS A 476 -1.97 16.32 -15.96
#